data_e0ff2106d82167205ffeb5fdbecb7828
#
_entry.id   e0ff2106d82167205ffeb5fdbecb7828
#
_cell.length_a   1.000
_cell.length_b   1.000
_cell.length_c   1.000
_cell.angle_alpha   90.00
_cell.angle_beta   90.00
_cell.angle_gamma   90.00
#
_symmetry.space_group_name_H-M   'P 1'
#
loop_
_entity.id
_entity.type
_entity.pdbx_description
1 polymer ?
#
loop_
_entity_poly.entity_id
_entity_poly.type
_entity_poly.pdbx_seq_one_letter_code
_entity_poly.pdbx_strand_id
1 'polypeptide(L)'
;MFFKPRYKFGEITKRWGDADFKKDFDGILDNWINQFITDERPLLLELLKNFYYYTEKAIDRKVVELHQHFLEINGEDISKVVFSKIPKEYGVANSDIMFTSYWLNNDIKGYSSYDVIREYLENDAVPEKLVIVDDYMGSGDTVTGALKTMLSVAPELHNSKLYVLVIHASQIGIKNLNAFISERGLDLTFICLENTDKAFQEDYIFSKIDAKLKEEEYRQICDCKNVSKGAVLG
;
A
#
# COMPACT_ATOMS: atom_id res chain seq x y z
N MET A 1 -36.08 -8.74 25.30
CA MET A 1 -34.75 -8.15 25.46
C MET A 1 -33.79 -9.02 24.67
N PHE A 2 -33.43 -8.68 23.43
CA PHE A 2 -32.55 -9.47 22.61
C PHE A 2 -31.12 -9.24 23.05
N PHE A 3 -30.45 -10.23 23.61
CA PHE A 3 -29.03 -10.20 23.86
C PHE A 3 -28.30 -10.11 22.53
N LYS A 4 -27.77 -8.96 22.17
CA LYS A 4 -26.82 -8.85 21.04
C LYS A 4 -25.51 -9.49 21.52
N PRO A 5 -24.98 -10.49 20.83
CA PRO A 5 -23.68 -11.05 21.18
C PRO A 5 -22.62 -9.91 21.09
N ARG A 6 -21.91 -9.66 22.20
CA ARG A 6 -20.74 -8.77 22.19
C ARG A 6 -19.55 -9.57 21.68
N TYR A 7 -19.01 -9.19 20.57
CA TYR A 7 -17.78 -9.77 20.06
C TYR A 7 -16.58 -9.23 20.87
N LYS A 8 -15.67 -10.11 21.27
CA LYS A 8 -14.43 -9.70 21.94
C LYS A 8 -13.34 -9.53 20.89
N PHE A 9 -13.03 -8.30 20.55
CA PHE A 9 -12.03 -7.95 19.54
C PHE A 9 -10.63 -7.66 20.10
N GLY A 10 -10.39 -7.93 21.39
CA GLY A 10 -9.16 -7.57 22.09
C GLY A 10 -7.87 -8.13 21.47
N GLU A 11 -7.93 -9.26 20.78
CA GLU A 11 -6.75 -9.81 20.06
C GLU A 11 -6.48 -9.10 18.74
N ILE A 12 -7.52 -8.66 18.06
CA ILE A 12 -7.43 -7.91 16.81
C ILE A 12 -6.81 -6.54 17.10
N THR A 13 -7.32 -5.85 18.14
CA THR A 13 -6.84 -4.53 18.53
C THR A 13 -5.41 -4.51 19.06
N LYS A 14 -4.92 -5.62 19.60
CA LYS A 14 -3.50 -5.73 20.01
C LYS A 14 -2.53 -5.57 18.85
N ARG A 15 -2.90 -6.04 17.65
CA ARG A 15 -2.06 -5.91 16.45
C ARG A 15 -1.96 -4.46 15.95
N TRP A 16 -2.97 -3.63 16.23
CA TRP A 16 -3.05 -2.27 15.73
C TRP A 16 -2.35 -1.24 16.62
N GLY A 17 -1.53 -1.70 17.56
CA GLY A 17 -0.62 -0.87 18.35
C GLY A 17 -1.34 0.26 19.12
N ASP A 18 -0.85 1.50 18.96
CA ASP A 18 -1.28 2.70 19.69
C ASP A 18 -2.39 3.49 18.97
N ALA A 19 -3.33 2.84 18.31
CA ALA A 19 -4.42 3.51 17.63
C ALA A 19 -5.28 4.33 18.61
N ASP A 20 -5.44 5.63 18.35
CA ASP A 20 -6.16 6.54 19.26
C ASP A 20 -7.64 6.20 19.45
N PHE A 21 -8.23 5.45 18.50
CA PHE A 21 -9.61 4.98 18.57
C PHE A 21 -9.82 3.74 19.46
N LYS A 22 -8.77 3.20 20.11
CA LYS A 22 -8.88 2.00 20.96
C LYS A 22 -9.90 2.13 22.10
N LYS A 23 -10.14 3.34 22.59
CA LYS A 23 -11.00 3.56 23.76
C LYS A 23 -12.46 3.15 23.55
N ASP A 24 -12.95 3.15 22.29
CA ASP A 24 -14.31 2.74 21.95
C ASP A 24 -14.34 1.76 20.76
N PHE A 25 -13.25 1.08 20.52
CA PHE A 25 -13.09 0.22 19.34
C PHE A 25 -14.10 -0.95 19.32
N ASP A 26 -14.34 -1.56 20.48
CA ASP A 26 -15.32 -2.64 20.58
C ASP A 26 -16.73 -2.15 20.23
N GLY A 27 -17.10 -0.93 20.65
CA GLY A 27 -18.38 -0.30 20.28
C GLY A 27 -18.47 0.00 18.77
N ILE A 28 -17.38 0.47 18.19
CA ILE A 28 -17.29 0.73 16.73
C ILE A 28 -17.45 -0.58 15.95
N LEU A 29 -16.73 -1.62 16.34
CA LEU A 29 -16.80 -2.93 15.67
C LEU A 29 -18.16 -3.62 15.87
N ASP A 30 -18.73 -3.54 17.06
CA ASP A 30 -20.09 -4.05 17.31
C ASP A 30 -21.13 -3.33 16.42
N ASN A 31 -21.00 -2.01 16.29
CA ASN A 31 -21.88 -1.24 15.40
C ASN A 31 -21.65 -1.60 13.93
N TRP A 32 -20.40 -1.80 13.51
CA TRP A 32 -20.06 -2.20 12.15
C TRP A 32 -20.61 -3.59 11.82
N ILE A 33 -20.33 -4.61 12.63
CA ILE A 33 -20.73 -5.98 12.34
C ILE A 33 -22.25 -6.19 12.42
N ASN A 34 -22.95 -5.36 13.23
CA ASN A 34 -24.40 -5.41 13.34
C ASN A 34 -25.14 -4.81 12.14
N GLN A 35 -24.45 -4.19 11.18
CA GLN A 35 -25.03 -3.76 9.89
C GLN A 35 -25.23 -4.94 8.94
N PHE A 36 -24.66 -6.11 9.23
CA PHE A 36 -24.71 -7.30 8.42
C PHE A 36 -25.66 -8.34 9.03
N ILE A 37 -26.29 -9.14 8.18
CA ILE A 37 -27.13 -10.25 8.64
C ILE A 37 -26.27 -11.33 9.29
N THR A 38 -26.90 -12.20 10.10
CA THR A 38 -26.18 -13.17 10.92
C THR A 38 -25.26 -14.09 10.10
N ASP A 39 -25.70 -14.48 8.91
CA ASP A 39 -24.99 -15.44 8.05
C ASP A 39 -23.76 -14.81 7.36
N GLU A 40 -23.73 -13.49 7.17
CA GLU A 40 -22.61 -12.74 6.59
C GLU A 40 -21.45 -12.51 7.59
N ARG A 41 -21.76 -12.44 8.88
CA ARG A 41 -20.82 -12.04 9.94
C ARG A 41 -19.59 -12.96 10.08
N PRO A 42 -19.71 -14.29 9.97
CA PRO A 42 -18.54 -15.17 10.11
C PRO A 42 -17.44 -14.85 9.11
N LEU A 43 -17.78 -14.62 7.84
CA LEU A 43 -16.81 -14.24 6.80
C LEU A 43 -16.13 -12.91 7.13
N LEU A 44 -16.92 -11.89 7.47
CA LEU A 44 -16.42 -10.56 7.78
C LEU A 44 -15.52 -10.55 9.02
N LEU A 45 -15.86 -11.35 10.05
CA LEU A 45 -15.03 -11.49 11.24
C LEU A 45 -13.71 -12.21 10.95
N GLU A 46 -13.73 -13.19 10.04
CA GLU A 46 -12.49 -13.89 9.64
C GLU A 46 -11.56 -12.96 8.85
N LEU A 47 -12.10 -12.16 7.93
CA LEU A 47 -11.35 -11.12 7.24
C LEU A 47 -10.78 -10.10 8.22
N LEU A 48 -11.58 -9.63 9.17
CA LEU A 48 -11.17 -8.65 10.17
C LEU A 48 -10.03 -9.17 11.07
N LYS A 49 -10.02 -10.46 11.43
CA LYS A 49 -8.92 -11.07 12.20
C LYS A 49 -7.58 -10.98 11.47
N ASN A 50 -7.61 -10.97 10.15
CA ASN A 50 -6.43 -10.92 9.30
C ASN A 50 -6.15 -9.53 8.75
N PHE A 51 -7.04 -8.56 9.01
CA PHE A 51 -6.87 -7.18 8.59
C PHE A 51 -5.74 -6.51 9.38
N TYR A 52 -4.86 -5.81 8.67
CA TYR A 52 -3.75 -5.06 9.25
C TYR A 52 -4.02 -3.55 9.10
N TYR A 53 -3.93 -2.82 10.21
CA TYR A 53 -4.08 -1.38 10.23
C TYR A 53 -2.80 -0.70 10.69
N TYR A 54 -2.23 0.15 9.86
CA TYR A 54 -1.10 0.98 10.21
C TYR A 54 -1.58 2.27 10.82
N THR A 55 -1.21 2.52 12.08
CA THR A 55 -1.41 3.83 12.70
C THR A 55 -0.42 4.84 12.14
N GLU A 56 -0.71 6.14 12.26
CA GLU A 56 0.21 7.20 11.85
C GLU A 56 1.61 7.00 12.46
N LYS A 57 1.70 6.74 13.76
CA LYS A 57 2.97 6.42 14.43
C LYS A 57 3.65 5.15 13.90
N ALA A 58 2.90 4.17 13.43
CA ALA A 58 3.47 2.98 12.82
C ALA A 58 4.03 3.31 11.44
N ILE A 59 3.33 4.13 10.67
CA ILE A 59 3.80 4.64 9.37
C ILE A 59 5.09 5.43 9.57
N ASP A 60 5.14 6.38 10.50
CA ASP A 60 6.34 7.18 10.79
C ASP A 60 7.58 6.32 11.10
N ARG A 61 7.41 5.29 11.90
CA ARG A 61 8.51 4.34 12.18
C ARG A 61 8.94 3.55 10.94
N LYS A 62 7.95 3.10 10.16
CA LYS A 62 8.22 2.31 8.96
C LYS A 62 8.85 3.11 7.83
N VAL A 63 8.55 4.37 7.69
CA VAL A 63 9.23 5.21 6.69
C VAL A 63 10.70 5.43 7.03
N VAL A 64 11.06 5.48 8.32
CA VAL A 64 12.46 5.53 8.75
C VAL A 64 13.17 4.21 8.45
N GLU A 65 12.55 3.08 8.79
CA GLU A 65 13.07 1.75 8.48
C GLU A 65 13.26 1.55 6.97
N LEU A 66 12.26 1.97 6.18
CA LEU A 66 12.29 1.89 4.71
C LEU A 66 13.44 2.71 4.11
N HIS A 67 13.68 3.91 4.66
CA HIS A 67 14.81 4.76 4.24
C HIS A 67 16.16 4.14 4.61
N GLN A 68 16.28 3.53 5.77
CA GLN A 68 17.51 2.82 6.17
C GLN A 68 17.82 1.68 5.20
N HIS A 69 16.85 0.85 4.84
CA HIS A 69 17.02 -0.19 3.83
C HIS A 69 17.41 0.37 2.45
N PHE A 70 16.85 1.53 2.08
CA PHE A 70 17.27 2.22 0.87
C PHE A 70 18.74 2.64 0.93
N LEU A 71 19.19 3.25 2.04
CA LEU A 71 20.58 3.67 2.23
C LEU A 71 21.58 2.49 2.23
N GLU A 72 21.19 1.34 2.80
CA GLU A 72 22.02 0.12 2.76
C GLU A 72 22.31 -0.34 1.32
N ILE A 73 21.34 -0.16 0.41
CA ILE A 73 21.47 -0.58 -1.00
C ILE A 73 22.07 0.51 -1.87
N ASN A 74 21.66 1.76 -1.65
CA ASN A 74 22.10 2.92 -2.45
C ASN A 74 23.46 3.47 -2.04
N GLY A 75 23.83 3.31 -0.76
CA GLY A 75 24.86 4.08 -0.06
C GLY A 75 24.29 5.37 0.55
N GLU A 76 25.04 5.96 1.48
CA GLU A 76 24.60 7.13 2.27
C GLU A 76 24.51 8.43 1.46
N ASP A 77 25.20 8.51 0.31
CA ASP A 77 25.16 9.71 -0.53
C ASP A 77 23.88 9.76 -1.36
N ILE A 78 22.99 10.64 -0.95
CA ILE A 78 21.71 10.91 -1.61
C ILE A 78 21.70 12.22 -2.41
N SER A 79 22.83 12.89 -2.59
CA SER A 79 22.94 14.19 -3.26
C SER A 79 22.44 14.18 -4.72
N LYS A 80 22.47 13.01 -5.37
CA LYS A 80 22.01 12.80 -6.75
C LYS A 80 20.73 11.96 -6.84
N VAL A 81 20.02 11.83 -5.74
CA VAL A 81 18.78 11.07 -5.65
C VAL A 81 17.61 12.03 -5.67
N VAL A 82 16.68 11.81 -6.58
CA VAL A 82 15.40 12.51 -6.62
C VAL A 82 14.33 11.62 -6.02
N PHE A 83 13.63 12.13 -5.01
CA PHE A 83 12.52 11.43 -4.37
C PHE A 83 11.19 11.95 -4.95
N SER A 84 10.30 11.04 -5.27
CA SER A 84 9.00 11.34 -5.83
C SER A 84 7.91 10.48 -5.22
N LYS A 85 6.70 10.98 -5.31
CA LYS A 85 5.47 10.23 -5.07
C LYS A 85 4.92 9.67 -6.39
N ILE A 86 3.95 8.78 -6.29
CA ILE A 86 3.16 8.37 -7.45
C ILE A 86 2.28 9.54 -7.90
N PRO A 87 2.30 9.90 -9.21
CA PRO A 87 1.46 10.98 -9.74
C PRO A 87 -0.03 10.76 -9.45
N LYS A 88 -0.77 11.86 -9.15
CA LYS A 88 -2.20 11.82 -8.76
C LYS A 88 -3.13 11.14 -9.77
N GLU A 89 -2.77 11.14 -11.03
CA GLU A 89 -3.55 10.50 -12.10
C GLU A 89 -3.69 8.99 -11.93
N TYR A 90 -2.81 8.37 -11.12
CA TYR A 90 -2.74 6.92 -10.90
C TYR A 90 -3.05 6.47 -9.48
N GLY A 91 -3.23 7.40 -8.55
CA GLY A 91 -3.50 7.07 -7.15
C GLY A 91 -4.42 8.07 -6.46
N VAL A 92 -5.22 7.58 -5.56
CA VAL A 92 -5.99 8.38 -4.62
C VAL A 92 -5.02 9.05 -3.65
N ALA A 93 -5.39 10.21 -3.08
CA ALA A 93 -4.63 11.13 -2.23
C ALA A 93 -3.72 10.55 -1.10
N ASN A 94 -3.66 9.25 -0.90
CA ASN A 94 -2.91 8.60 0.19
C ASN A 94 -1.39 8.66 -0.02
N SER A 95 -0.90 8.60 -1.26
CA SER A 95 0.54 8.69 -1.54
C SER A 95 1.15 10.04 -1.14
N ASP A 96 0.35 11.12 -1.11
CA ASP A 96 0.81 12.44 -0.64
C ASP A 96 1.13 12.43 0.86
N ILE A 97 0.31 11.76 1.66
CA ILE A 97 0.50 11.66 3.12
C ILE A 97 1.73 10.81 3.41
N MET A 98 1.85 9.67 2.74
CA MET A 98 2.98 8.77 2.88
C MET A 98 4.30 9.44 2.48
N PHE A 99 4.33 10.13 1.34
CA PHE A 99 5.52 10.84 0.87
C PHE A 99 5.92 11.97 1.83
N THR A 100 4.94 12.71 2.35
CA THR A 100 5.17 13.76 3.34
C THR A 100 5.75 13.19 4.63
N SER A 101 5.20 12.09 5.14
CA SER A 101 5.73 11.40 6.31
C SER A 101 7.15 10.89 6.06
N TYR A 102 7.40 10.28 4.90
CA TYR A 102 8.72 9.79 4.50
C TYR A 102 9.76 10.94 4.51
N TRP A 103 9.42 12.06 3.89
CA TRP A 103 10.29 13.23 3.81
C TRP A 103 10.61 13.84 5.17
N LEU A 104 9.56 14.12 5.97
CA LEU A 104 9.72 14.76 7.27
C LEU A 104 10.50 13.89 8.27
N ASN A 105 10.26 12.58 8.28
CA ASN A 105 10.90 11.68 9.24
C ASN A 105 12.35 11.31 8.88
N ASN A 106 12.78 11.53 7.63
CA ASN A 106 14.14 11.20 7.21
C ASN A 106 15.01 12.46 6.95
N ASP A 107 14.54 13.65 7.32
CA ASP A 107 15.27 14.93 7.17
C ASP A 107 15.85 15.13 5.75
N ILE A 108 15.09 14.74 4.73
CA ILE A 108 15.53 14.84 3.33
C ILE A 108 15.49 16.30 2.91
N LYS A 109 16.66 16.95 2.86
CA LYS A 109 16.79 18.38 2.54
C LYS A 109 16.90 18.60 1.04
N GLY A 110 16.25 19.65 0.57
CA GLY A 110 16.44 20.13 -0.81
C GLY A 110 15.57 19.44 -1.87
N TYR A 111 14.66 18.57 -1.45
CA TYR A 111 13.73 17.93 -2.37
C TYR A 111 12.35 18.55 -2.25
N SER A 112 11.86 19.04 -3.35
CA SER A 112 10.48 19.47 -3.41
C SER A 112 9.57 18.25 -3.59
N SER A 113 8.39 18.32 -3.00
CA SER A 113 7.31 17.34 -3.19
C SER A 113 6.72 17.36 -4.62
N TYR A 114 7.49 17.83 -5.60
CA TYR A 114 7.01 18.00 -6.95
C TYR A 114 6.95 16.68 -7.69
N ASP A 115 5.95 16.58 -8.53
CA ASP A 115 5.83 15.61 -9.58
C ASP A 115 7.12 15.64 -10.42
N VAL A 116 7.94 14.60 -10.35
CA VAL A 116 9.21 14.50 -11.09
C VAL A 116 9.00 14.76 -12.58
N ILE A 117 7.87 14.36 -13.14
CA ILE A 117 7.54 14.58 -14.55
C ILE A 117 7.50 16.09 -14.85
N ARG A 118 6.89 16.89 -13.96
CA ARG A 118 6.81 18.33 -14.15
C ARG A 118 8.18 18.99 -14.04
N GLU A 119 8.94 18.65 -13.01
CA GLU A 119 10.29 19.20 -12.80
C GLU A 119 11.21 18.82 -13.96
N TYR A 120 11.08 17.60 -14.46
CA TYR A 120 11.79 17.12 -15.63
C TYR A 120 11.46 17.96 -16.89
N LEU A 121 10.17 18.18 -17.17
CA LEU A 121 9.72 18.96 -18.33
C LEU A 121 10.14 20.46 -18.24
N GLU A 122 10.32 20.97 -17.02
CA GLU A 122 10.72 22.35 -16.80
C GLU A 122 12.26 22.57 -16.89
N ASN A 123 13.07 21.55 -16.62
CA ASN A 123 14.52 21.69 -16.44
C ASN A 123 15.38 20.89 -17.42
N ASP A 124 14.83 20.09 -18.29
CA ASP A 124 15.55 19.21 -19.24
C ASP A 124 16.64 18.34 -18.55
N ALA A 125 16.46 17.97 -17.28
CA ALA A 125 17.45 17.26 -16.47
C ALA A 125 16.95 15.87 -16.07
N VAL A 126 17.70 14.81 -16.43
CA VAL A 126 17.41 13.42 -16.01
C VAL A 126 18.07 13.15 -14.66
N PRO A 127 17.34 12.71 -13.63
CA PRO A 127 17.96 12.29 -12.40
C PRO A 127 18.82 11.03 -12.60
N GLU A 128 20.02 10.98 -12.02
CA GLU A 128 20.82 9.75 -12.03
C GLU A 128 20.10 8.62 -11.29
N LYS A 129 19.41 8.96 -10.20
CA LYS A 129 18.64 8.03 -9.38
C LYS A 129 17.27 8.63 -9.04
N LEU A 130 16.22 7.84 -9.26
CA LEU A 130 14.85 8.21 -8.94
C LEU A 130 14.24 7.23 -7.95
N VAL A 131 13.74 7.73 -6.84
CA VAL A 131 13.05 6.97 -5.80
C VAL A 131 11.57 7.33 -5.80
N ILE A 132 10.72 6.34 -5.97
CA ILE A 132 9.27 6.46 -5.84
C ILE A 132 8.85 5.83 -4.52
N VAL A 133 8.09 6.58 -3.71
CA VAL A 133 7.63 6.13 -2.38
C VAL A 133 6.12 5.99 -2.38
N ASP A 134 5.63 4.86 -1.84
CA ASP A 134 4.20 4.61 -1.66
C ASP A 134 3.97 3.79 -0.37
N ASP A 135 2.73 3.75 0.13
CA ASP A 135 2.38 3.02 1.34
C ASP A 135 2.10 1.54 1.06
N TYR A 136 1.35 1.27 0.01
CA TYR A 136 0.86 -0.08 -0.31
C TYR A 136 0.83 -0.37 -1.80
N MET A 137 1.37 -1.53 -2.18
CA MET A 137 1.29 -2.04 -3.53
C MET A 137 0.42 -3.30 -3.59
N GLY A 138 -0.82 -3.16 -4.05
CA GLY A 138 -1.78 -4.26 -4.23
C GLY A 138 -1.49 -5.09 -5.49
N SER A 139 -2.15 -4.81 -6.60
CA SER A 139 -1.91 -5.48 -7.89
C SER A 139 -0.62 -5.03 -8.59
N GLY A 140 -0.05 -3.90 -8.17
CA GLY A 140 1.07 -3.24 -8.85
C GLY A 140 0.66 -2.35 -10.02
N ASP A 141 -0.62 -2.28 -10.37
CA ASP A 141 -1.09 -1.52 -11.54
C ASP A 141 -0.82 -0.02 -11.40
N THR A 142 -0.99 0.55 -10.21
CA THR A 142 -0.71 1.96 -9.94
C THR A 142 0.77 2.28 -10.16
N VAL A 143 1.66 1.49 -9.58
CA VAL A 143 3.11 1.67 -9.71
C VAL A 143 3.57 1.47 -11.15
N THR A 144 3.16 0.38 -11.80
CA THR A 144 3.54 0.12 -13.21
C THR A 144 2.93 1.12 -14.17
N GLY A 145 1.71 1.60 -13.91
CA GLY A 145 1.06 2.67 -14.67
C GLY A 145 1.82 3.99 -14.56
N ALA A 146 2.21 4.38 -13.34
CA ALA A 146 3.03 5.56 -13.11
C ALA A 146 4.38 5.47 -13.82
N LEU A 147 5.08 4.33 -13.69
CA LEU A 147 6.34 4.09 -14.40
C LEU A 147 6.19 4.16 -15.93
N LYS A 148 5.12 3.57 -16.49
CA LYS A 148 4.82 3.67 -17.93
C LYS A 148 4.68 5.11 -18.39
N THR A 149 3.94 5.91 -17.62
CA THR A 149 3.74 7.32 -17.97
C THR A 149 5.02 8.11 -17.83
N MET A 150 5.78 7.95 -16.75
CA MET A 150 7.07 8.62 -16.57
C MET A 150 8.02 8.29 -17.72
N LEU A 151 8.15 7.02 -18.09
CA LEU A 151 8.99 6.58 -19.22
C LEU A 151 8.47 7.04 -20.59
N SER A 152 7.17 7.28 -20.75
CA SER A 152 6.63 7.82 -22.01
C SER A 152 6.87 9.32 -22.16
N VAL A 153 6.89 10.07 -21.07
CA VAL A 153 7.14 11.51 -21.04
C VAL A 153 8.65 11.81 -21.06
N ALA A 154 9.42 10.99 -20.35
CA ALA A 154 10.87 11.11 -20.18
C ALA A 154 11.55 9.76 -20.48
N PRO A 155 11.72 9.41 -21.77
CA PRO A 155 12.33 8.13 -22.16
C PRO A 155 13.75 7.92 -21.62
N GLU A 156 14.47 9.01 -21.37
CA GLU A 156 15.82 9.01 -20.83
C GLU A 156 15.90 8.43 -19.40
N LEU A 157 14.78 8.38 -18.67
CA LEU A 157 14.69 7.67 -17.39
C LEU A 157 15.05 6.17 -17.48
N HIS A 158 15.07 5.59 -18.68
CA HIS A 158 15.64 4.27 -18.90
C HIS A 158 17.12 4.14 -18.51
N ASN A 159 17.84 5.26 -18.51
CA ASN A 159 19.26 5.32 -18.13
C ASN A 159 19.46 5.63 -16.63
N SER A 160 18.39 5.92 -15.92
CA SER A 160 18.41 6.20 -14.50
C SER A 160 18.32 4.91 -13.69
N LYS A 161 18.91 4.88 -12.52
CA LYS A 161 18.64 3.84 -11.53
C LYS A 161 17.35 4.16 -10.80
N LEU A 162 16.37 3.28 -10.94
CA LEU A 162 15.04 3.46 -10.36
C LEU A 162 14.91 2.68 -9.06
N TYR A 163 14.19 3.24 -8.10
CA TYR A 163 13.81 2.59 -6.86
C TYR A 163 12.32 2.76 -6.62
N VAL A 164 11.67 1.71 -6.19
CA VAL A 164 10.30 1.74 -5.67
C VAL A 164 10.33 1.27 -4.23
N LEU A 165 9.94 2.14 -3.32
CA LEU A 165 9.91 1.89 -1.89
C LEU A 165 8.47 1.83 -1.42
N VAL A 166 8.06 0.73 -0.78
CA VAL A 166 6.72 0.61 -0.20
C VAL A 166 6.81 0.00 1.20
N ILE A 167 5.91 0.39 2.09
CA ILE A 167 5.82 -0.25 3.40
C ILE A 167 5.35 -1.68 3.24
N HIS A 168 4.31 -1.90 2.45
CA HIS A 168 3.69 -3.20 2.33
C HIS A 168 3.32 -3.52 0.87
N ALA A 169 3.56 -4.74 0.44
CA ALA A 169 3.20 -5.19 -0.90
C ALA A 169 2.50 -6.56 -0.88
N SER A 170 1.58 -6.78 -1.81
CA SER A 170 1.06 -8.12 -2.04
C SER A 170 2.01 -8.92 -2.93
N GLN A 171 2.04 -10.25 -2.77
CA GLN A 171 2.84 -11.14 -3.61
C GLN A 171 2.51 -11.00 -5.10
N ILE A 172 1.23 -10.80 -5.43
CA ILE A 172 0.83 -10.59 -6.83
C ILE A 172 1.35 -9.26 -7.37
N GLY A 173 1.35 -8.18 -6.56
CA GLY A 173 1.93 -6.90 -6.94
C GLY A 173 3.43 -7.00 -7.19
N ILE A 174 4.16 -7.69 -6.32
CA ILE A 174 5.60 -7.95 -6.49
C ILE A 174 5.87 -8.72 -7.78
N LYS A 175 5.10 -9.78 -8.05
CA LYS A 175 5.21 -10.57 -9.29
C LYS A 175 4.98 -9.73 -10.54
N ASN A 176 3.92 -8.90 -10.53
CA ASN A 176 3.57 -8.06 -11.67
C ASN A 176 4.61 -6.96 -11.91
N LEU A 177 5.13 -6.34 -10.84
CA LEU A 177 6.20 -5.35 -10.96
C LEU A 177 7.49 -5.99 -11.51
N ASN A 178 7.89 -7.17 -11.02
CA ASN A 178 9.06 -7.87 -11.52
C ASN A 178 8.92 -8.27 -12.99
N ALA A 179 7.73 -8.69 -13.43
CA ALA A 179 7.45 -8.97 -14.83
C ALA A 179 7.60 -7.70 -15.69
N PHE A 180 7.06 -6.57 -15.22
CA PHE A 180 7.18 -5.27 -15.89
C PHE A 180 8.64 -4.80 -16.00
N ILE A 181 9.43 -4.92 -14.92
CA ILE A 181 10.86 -4.58 -14.91
C ILE A 181 11.61 -5.41 -15.98
N SER A 182 11.36 -6.71 -15.99
CA SER A 182 12.01 -7.64 -16.96
C SER A 182 11.61 -7.35 -18.40
N GLU A 183 10.32 -7.10 -18.66
CA GLU A 183 9.79 -6.77 -20.00
C GLU A 183 10.40 -5.48 -20.55
N ARG A 184 10.63 -4.50 -19.70
CA ARG A 184 11.14 -3.18 -20.08
C ARG A 184 12.66 -3.04 -19.98
N GLY A 185 13.36 -4.01 -19.42
CA GLY A 185 14.80 -3.95 -19.21
C GLY A 185 15.24 -2.80 -18.27
N LEU A 186 14.45 -2.49 -17.24
CA LEU A 186 14.71 -1.37 -16.33
C LEU A 186 15.74 -1.75 -15.27
N ASP A 187 16.66 -0.82 -14.96
CA ASP A 187 17.46 -0.89 -13.73
C ASP A 187 16.63 -0.38 -12.57
N LEU A 188 15.72 -1.23 -12.07
CA LEU A 188 14.82 -0.90 -10.98
C LEU A 188 15.02 -1.86 -9.80
N THR A 189 15.25 -1.28 -8.61
CA THR A 189 15.30 -1.99 -7.33
C THR A 189 14.00 -1.75 -6.58
N PHE A 190 13.31 -2.83 -6.23
CA PHE A 190 12.11 -2.79 -5.41
C PHE A 190 12.45 -3.12 -3.96
N ILE A 191 12.03 -2.27 -3.03
CA ILE A 191 12.22 -2.43 -1.58
C ILE A 191 10.85 -2.38 -0.89
N CYS A 192 10.51 -3.42 -0.15
CA CYS A 192 9.34 -3.41 0.71
C CYS A 192 9.68 -4.01 2.08
N LEU A 193 9.07 -3.47 3.14
CA LEU A 193 9.31 -3.95 4.49
C LEU A 193 8.48 -5.19 4.81
N GLU A 194 7.27 -5.24 4.32
CA GLU A 194 6.33 -6.31 4.60
C GLU A 194 5.65 -6.77 3.32
N ASN A 195 5.40 -8.06 3.21
CA ASN A 195 4.65 -8.61 2.11
C ASN A 195 3.63 -9.64 2.62
N THR A 196 2.46 -9.66 1.98
CA THR A 196 1.39 -10.61 2.27
C THR A 196 0.68 -10.98 0.97
N ASP A 197 -0.18 -11.98 1.06
CA ASP A 197 -1.11 -12.28 -0.01
C ASP A 197 -2.40 -11.47 0.15
N LYS A 198 -3.17 -11.37 -0.92
CA LYS A 198 -4.52 -10.80 -0.85
C LYS A 198 -5.43 -11.73 -0.04
N ALA A 199 -6.44 -11.15 0.62
CA ALA A 199 -7.32 -11.86 1.54
C ALA A 199 -7.91 -13.15 0.95
N PHE A 200 -8.22 -13.16 -0.34
CA PHE A 200 -8.78 -14.34 -1.04
C PHE A 200 -7.75 -15.06 -1.92
N GLN A 201 -6.45 -14.82 -1.69
CA GLN A 201 -5.41 -15.62 -2.32
C GLN A 201 -5.50 -17.06 -1.77
N GLU A 202 -5.29 -18.06 -2.67
CA GLU A 202 -5.31 -19.47 -2.31
C GLU A 202 -4.35 -19.77 -1.15
N ASP A 203 -4.83 -20.49 -0.15
CA ASP A 203 -4.08 -20.95 1.04
C ASP A 203 -3.50 -19.83 1.92
N TYR A 204 -4.04 -18.60 1.84
CA TYR A 204 -3.66 -17.50 2.75
C TYR A 204 -4.62 -17.40 3.96
N ILE A 205 -5.78 -16.74 3.83
CA ILE A 205 -6.80 -16.70 4.88
C ILE A 205 -7.73 -17.92 4.78
N PHE A 206 -8.05 -18.32 3.57
CA PHE A 206 -8.93 -19.42 3.26
C PHE A 206 -8.19 -20.52 2.50
N SER A 207 -8.64 -21.78 2.66
CA SER A 207 -8.10 -22.88 1.88
C SER A 207 -8.27 -22.61 0.37
N LYS A 208 -7.45 -23.24 -0.45
CA LYS A 208 -7.54 -23.14 -1.91
C LYS A 208 -8.95 -23.41 -2.45
N ILE A 209 -9.67 -24.34 -1.83
CA ILE A 209 -11.02 -24.71 -2.24
C ILE A 209 -12.03 -23.63 -1.86
N ASP A 210 -11.87 -23.03 -0.68
CA ASP A 210 -12.81 -22.07 -0.11
C ASP A 210 -12.58 -20.65 -0.59
N ALA A 211 -11.34 -20.28 -0.92
CA ALA A 211 -10.95 -18.89 -1.22
C ALA A 211 -11.84 -18.24 -2.28
N LYS A 212 -12.08 -18.94 -3.39
CA LYS A 212 -12.94 -18.43 -4.48
C LYS A 212 -14.41 -18.32 -4.08
N LEU A 213 -14.92 -19.29 -3.31
CA LEU A 213 -16.31 -19.25 -2.80
C LEU A 213 -16.49 -18.11 -1.81
N LYS A 214 -15.50 -17.88 -0.93
CA LYS A 214 -15.51 -16.80 0.05
C LYS A 214 -15.35 -15.42 -0.60
N GLU A 215 -14.60 -15.31 -1.67
CA GLU A 215 -14.51 -14.09 -2.47
C GLU A 215 -15.86 -13.76 -3.12
N GLU A 216 -16.54 -14.74 -3.69
CA GLU A 216 -17.85 -14.55 -4.29
C GLU A 216 -18.92 -14.15 -3.24
N GLU A 217 -18.93 -14.82 -2.08
CA GLU A 217 -19.78 -14.46 -0.94
C GLU A 217 -19.53 -13.00 -0.51
N TYR A 218 -18.26 -12.61 -0.39
CA TYR A 218 -17.88 -11.24 -0.02
C TYR A 218 -18.33 -10.20 -1.07
N ARG A 219 -18.19 -10.50 -2.36
CA ARG A 219 -18.67 -9.64 -3.46
C ARG A 219 -20.17 -9.42 -3.40
N GLN A 220 -20.94 -10.47 -3.12
CA GLN A 220 -22.40 -10.38 -2.96
C GLN A 220 -22.76 -9.48 -1.78
N ILE A 221 -22.09 -9.60 -0.64
CA ILE A 221 -22.26 -8.71 0.53
C ILE A 221 -22.00 -7.24 0.13
N CYS A 222 -20.91 -6.98 -0.58
CA CYS A 222 -20.55 -5.63 -1.01
C CYS A 222 -21.56 -5.06 -2.02
N ASP A 223 -22.00 -5.83 -2.99
CA ASP A 223 -23.00 -5.42 -3.98
C ASP A 223 -24.32 -5.06 -3.30
N CYS A 224 -24.77 -5.85 -2.32
CA CYS A 224 -25.98 -5.57 -1.53
C CYS A 224 -25.87 -4.28 -0.69
N LYS A 225 -24.66 -3.86 -0.31
CA LYS A 225 -24.40 -2.66 0.49
C LYS A 225 -24.00 -1.44 -0.34
N ASN A 226 -24.03 -1.54 -1.67
CA ASN A 226 -23.57 -0.47 -2.58
C ASN A 226 -22.13 0.00 -2.33
N VAL A 227 -21.26 -0.89 -1.85
CA VAL A 227 -19.84 -0.60 -1.70
C VAL A 227 -19.17 -0.62 -3.07
N SER A 228 -18.39 0.41 -3.39
CA SER A 228 -17.73 0.49 -4.70
C SER A 228 -16.79 -0.72 -4.91
N LYS A 229 -16.89 -1.34 -6.09
CA LYS A 229 -16.10 -2.55 -6.43
C LYS A 229 -14.58 -2.35 -6.31
N GLY A 230 -14.09 -1.13 -6.44
CA GLY A 230 -12.67 -0.78 -6.25
C GLY A 230 -12.18 -0.89 -4.82
N ALA A 231 -13.06 -0.70 -3.83
CA ALA A 231 -12.73 -0.83 -2.41
C ALA A 231 -12.66 -2.30 -1.91
N VAL A 232 -13.14 -3.24 -2.71
CA VAL A 232 -13.35 -4.65 -2.33
C VAL A 232 -12.12 -5.52 -2.53
N LEU A 233 -11.16 -5.10 -3.35
CA LEU A 233 -10.09 -5.96 -3.84
C LEU A 233 -8.69 -5.37 -3.66
N GLY A 234 -8.60 -4.20 -2.98
CA GLY A 234 -7.33 -3.52 -2.67
C GLY A 234 -6.47 -4.28 -1.68
#